data_25886887647039414fe3bdebae5716c9
#
_entry.id   25886887647039414fe3bdebae5716c9
#
_cell.length_a   1.000
_cell.length_b   1.000
_cell.length_c   1.000
_cell.angle_alpha   90.00
_cell.angle_beta   90.00
_cell.angle_gamma   90.00
#
_symmetry.space_group_name_H-M   'P 1'
#
loop_
_entity.id
_entity.type
_entity.pdbx_description
1 polymer ?
#
loop_
_entity_poly.entity_id
_entity_poly.type
_entity_poly.pdbx_seq_one_letter_code
_entity_poly.pdbx_strand_id
1 'polypeptide(L)'
;MRSIVGLLPLIATAVIEEEQINRIPEVARRVGRFMRRNPELLANIADFGRPGQQGRRLLSVMNEGKLRRVLARMLDENEFLSDYGIRSLSRHHLEHPFVMNVGGREFRVQYVPAESDSGLFGGNSNWRGPIWMPVNLLLLRGLESLHSYYGEEFKVECPTGSGRLMNLFEVMQEIARRLMRIFLRDKKGQRAVYGGTSKFQTDPHWRDLILFYEYFHGDNGAGIGASHQTGWTGTIAMIVHMFGGREQLVDTLEQFKASDRDSGSGRSWRKRAFSTRARSRIEKSPQR
;
A
#
# COMPACT_ATOMS: atom_id res chain seq x y z
N MET A 1 -11.18 9.41 -17.08
CA MET A 1 -9.82 8.94 -16.80
C MET A 1 -9.84 8.04 -15.55
N ARG A 2 -9.18 6.89 -15.61
CA ARG A 2 -9.05 5.93 -14.48
C ARG A 2 -7.67 6.09 -13.86
N SER A 3 -7.55 6.95 -12.85
CA SER A 3 -6.30 7.21 -12.14
C SER A 3 -6.42 6.84 -10.66
N ILE A 4 -5.29 6.75 -9.97
CA ILE A 4 -5.22 6.48 -8.52
C ILE A 4 -6.04 7.48 -7.70
N VAL A 5 -6.26 8.70 -8.22
CA VAL A 5 -7.13 9.70 -7.59
C VAL A 5 -8.55 9.15 -7.37
N GLY A 6 -9.05 8.31 -8.29
CA GLY A 6 -10.33 7.62 -8.12
C GLY A 6 -10.36 6.57 -7.02
N LEU A 7 -9.18 6.13 -6.53
CA LEU A 7 -9.03 5.19 -5.41
C LEU A 7 -8.84 5.91 -4.05
N LEU A 8 -8.47 7.21 -4.06
CA LEU A 8 -8.23 7.96 -2.82
C LEU A 8 -9.43 8.02 -1.85
N PRO A 9 -10.70 7.95 -2.30
CA PRO A 9 -11.82 7.80 -1.37
C PRO A 9 -11.71 6.63 -0.40
N LEU A 10 -10.95 5.56 -0.72
CA LEU A 10 -10.62 4.48 0.21
C LEU A 10 -9.84 4.97 1.44
N ILE A 11 -9.00 6.00 1.27
CA ILE A 11 -8.17 6.58 2.32
C ILE A 11 -8.99 7.55 3.18
N ALA A 12 -10.00 8.21 2.59
CA ALA A 12 -10.90 9.14 3.28
C ALA A 12 -11.95 8.37 4.11
N THR A 13 -11.46 7.54 5.01
CA THR A 13 -12.25 6.64 5.84
C THR A 13 -11.79 6.72 7.28
N ALA A 14 -12.74 6.85 8.21
CA ALA A 14 -12.49 6.78 9.65
C ALA A 14 -13.51 5.85 10.31
N VAL A 15 -13.03 5.04 11.23
CA VAL A 15 -13.86 4.18 12.06
C VAL A 15 -13.83 4.71 13.49
N ILE A 16 -15.01 4.88 14.08
CA ILE A 16 -15.20 5.40 15.43
C ILE A 16 -15.67 4.26 16.31
N GLU A 17 -14.96 4.01 17.38
CA GLU A 17 -15.33 3.01 18.38
C GLU A 17 -16.62 3.43 19.12
N GLU A 18 -17.48 2.48 19.47
CA GLU A 18 -18.73 2.74 20.18
C GLU A 18 -18.49 3.49 21.50
N GLU A 19 -17.44 3.15 22.22
CA GLU A 19 -17.07 3.83 23.47
C GLU A 19 -16.76 5.32 23.25
N GLN A 20 -16.11 5.69 22.15
CA GLN A 20 -15.80 7.08 21.82
C GLN A 20 -17.09 7.90 21.57
N ILE A 21 -18.08 7.28 20.91
CA ILE A 21 -19.36 7.92 20.64
C ILE A 21 -20.10 8.14 21.97
N ASN A 22 -20.10 7.16 22.86
CA ASN A 22 -20.77 7.20 24.14
C ASN A 22 -20.14 8.23 25.11
N ARG A 23 -18.84 8.54 24.97
CA ARG A 23 -18.18 9.59 25.76
C ARG A 23 -18.64 11.01 25.42
N ILE A 24 -19.20 11.24 24.23
CA ILE A 24 -19.61 12.57 23.79
C ILE A 24 -21.07 12.54 23.29
N PRO A 25 -22.07 12.34 24.16
CA PRO A 25 -23.45 12.15 23.79
C PRO A 25 -24.07 13.37 23.09
N GLU A 26 -23.57 14.59 23.37
CA GLU A 26 -24.02 15.80 22.70
C GLU A 26 -23.66 15.80 21.21
N VAL A 27 -22.42 15.37 20.86
CA VAL A 27 -22.00 15.23 19.45
C VAL A 27 -22.86 14.18 18.75
N ALA A 28 -23.08 13.02 19.37
CA ALA A 28 -23.92 11.97 18.82
C ALA A 28 -25.36 12.48 18.53
N ARG A 29 -25.95 13.25 19.45
CA ARG A 29 -27.27 13.88 19.26
C ARG A 29 -27.30 14.91 18.12
N ARG A 30 -26.22 15.73 17.99
CA ARG A 30 -26.09 16.71 16.90
C ARG A 30 -25.96 16.03 15.55
N VAL A 31 -25.10 15.01 15.44
CA VAL A 31 -24.95 14.19 14.23
C VAL A 31 -26.27 13.54 13.85
N GLY A 32 -26.96 12.89 14.78
CA GLY A 32 -28.25 12.28 14.52
C GLY A 32 -29.34 13.28 14.07
N ARG A 33 -29.36 14.51 14.61
CA ARG A 33 -30.24 15.58 14.13
C ARG A 33 -29.89 16.03 12.72
N PHE A 34 -28.61 16.22 12.43
CA PHE A 34 -28.13 16.59 11.10
C PHE A 34 -28.53 15.55 10.05
N MET A 35 -28.30 14.26 10.34
CA MET A 35 -28.63 13.16 9.45
C MET A 35 -30.13 13.12 9.11
N ARG A 36 -31.00 13.28 10.11
CA ARG A 36 -32.44 13.30 9.89
C ARG A 36 -32.94 14.52 9.09
N ARG A 37 -32.19 15.64 9.14
CA ARG A 37 -32.58 16.86 8.43
C ARG A 37 -32.07 16.92 6.97
N ASN A 38 -31.07 16.11 6.64
CA ASN A 38 -30.40 16.15 5.34
C ASN A 38 -30.23 14.74 4.75
N PRO A 39 -31.31 13.98 4.54
CA PRO A 39 -31.23 12.61 4.04
C PRO A 39 -30.63 12.54 2.64
N GLU A 40 -30.79 13.57 1.82
CA GLU A 40 -30.24 13.68 0.47
C GLU A 40 -28.70 13.70 0.45
N LEU A 41 -28.06 14.29 1.47
CA LEU A 41 -26.61 14.31 1.60
C LEU A 41 -26.03 12.93 1.99
N LEU A 42 -26.86 12.10 2.64
CA LEU A 42 -26.46 10.79 3.15
C LEU A 42 -26.65 9.67 2.12
N ALA A 43 -27.46 9.89 1.09
CA ALA A 43 -27.81 8.85 0.12
C ALA A 43 -26.60 8.21 -0.58
N ASN A 44 -25.49 8.92 -0.64
CA ASN A 44 -24.30 8.53 -1.41
C ASN A 44 -23.04 8.27 -0.57
N ILE A 45 -23.13 8.34 0.76
CA ILE A 45 -22.03 8.07 1.69
C ILE A 45 -22.34 6.83 2.54
N ALA A 46 -21.37 6.41 3.38
CA ALA A 46 -21.63 5.36 4.36
C ALA A 46 -22.72 5.79 5.35
N ASP A 47 -23.60 4.86 5.71
CA ASP A 47 -24.60 5.10 6.75
C ASP A 47 -23.93 5.06 8.13
N PHE A 48 -23.67 6.22 8.70
CA PHE A 48 -23.11 6.34 10.05
C PHE A 48 -24.03 5.76 11.15
N GLY A 49 -25.33 5.68 10.89
CA GLY A 49 -26.31 5.06 11.80
C GLY A 49 -26.17 3.56 11.91
N ARG A 50 -25.64 2.90 10.87
CA ARG A 50 -25.48 1.45 10.81
C ARG A 50 -24.23 1.02 11.60
N PRO A 51 -24.36 0.19 12.66
CA PRO A 51 -23.20 -0.34 13.36
C PRO A 51 -22.51 -1.43 12.52
N GLY A 52 -21.19 -1.44 12.53
CA GLY A 52 -20.35 -2.52 12.04
C GLY A 52 -19.91 -3.46 13.17
N GLN A 53 -18.77 -4.12 12.98
CA GLN A 53 -18.18 -4.99 13.98
C GLN A 53 -17.97 -4.25 15.32
N GLN A 54 -18.34 -4.90 16.43
CA GLN A 54 -18.18 -4.36 17.79
C GLN A 54 -18.85 -2.98 17.99
N GLY A 55 -19.96 -2.72 17.31
CA GLY A 55 -20.69 -1.44 17.43
C GLY A 55 -20.03 -0.24 16.76
N ARG A 56 -18.92 -0.43 16.06
CA ARG A 56 -18.17 0.63 15.36
C ARG A 56 -19.02 1.38 14.36
N ARG A 57 -18.71 2.65 14.14
CA ARG A 57 -19.36 3.51 13.14
C ARG A 57 -18.39 3.90 12.06
N LEU A 58 -18.87 3.92 10.82
CA LEU A 58 -18.06 4.24 9.65
C LEU A 58 -18.34 5.65 9.16
N LEU A 59 -17.30 6.48 9.07
CA LEU A 59 -17.28 7.71 8.31
C LEU A 59 -16.53 7.47 7.00
N SER A 60 -17.25 7.45 5.90
CA SER A 60 -16.67 7.27 4.57
C SER A 60 -17.55 7.93 3.51
N VAL A 61 -16.92 8.51 2.51
CA VAL A 61 -17.60 9.09 1.33
C VAL A 61 -18.17 8.01 0.39
N MET A 62 -17.97 6.74 0.72
CA MET A 62 -18.44 5.61 -0.08
C MET A 62 -19.42 4.76 0.74
N ASN A 63 -20.60 4.52 0.20
CA ASN A 63 -21.45 3.41 0.64
C ASN A 63 -20.88 2.06 0.15
N GLU A 64 -21.42 0.95 0.66
CA GLU A 64 -20.94 -0.40 0.33
C GLU A 64 -20.93 -0.68 -1.18
N GLY A 65 -21.97 -0.26 -1.91
CA GLY A 65 -22.06 -0.48 -3.35
C GLY A 65 -20.96 0.27 -4.13
N LYS A 66 -20.61 1.50 -3.72
CA LYS A 66 -19.47 2.24 -4.29
C LYS A 66 -18.15 1.58 -3.95
N LEU A 67 -17.99 1.17 -2.68
CA LEU A 67 -16.79 0.47 -2.21
C LEU A 67 -16.52 -0.78 -3.05
N ARG A 68 -17.52 -1.64 -3.25
CA ARG A 68 -17.38 -2.85 -4.09
C ARG A 68 -16.95 -2.53 -5.52
N ARG A 69 -17.53 -1.48 -6.14
CA ARG A 69 -17.15 -1.07 -7.51
C ARG A 69 -15.73 -0.53 -7.59
N VAL A 70 -15.29 0.24 -6.59
CA VAL A 70 -13.91 0.76 -6.54
C VAL A 70 -12.92 -0.39 -6.35
N LEU A 71 -13.21 -1.31 -5.41
CA LEU A 71 -12.37 -2.49 -5.17
C LEU A 71 -12.29 -3.38 -6.41
N ALA A 72 -13.39 -3.63 -7.12
CA ALA A 72 -13.39 -4.42 -8.35
C ALA A 72 -12.44 -3.83 -9.42
N ARG A 73 -12.32 -2.51 -9.51
CA ARG A 73 -11.37 -1.86 -10.41
C ARG A 73 -9.94 -1.87 -9.87
N MET A 74 -9.77 -1.61 -8.58
CA MET A 74 -8.46 -1.59 -7.94
C MET A 74 -7.77 -2.96 -8.00
N LEU A 75 -8.55 -4.04 -7.91
CA LEU A 75 -8.07 -5.42 -7.84
C LEU A 75 -8.05 -6.13 -9.20
N ASP A 76 -8.37 -5.44 -10.29
CA ASP A 76 -8.28 -5.95 -11.66
C ASP A 76 -6.85 -5.80 -12.19
N GLU A 77 -6.24 -6.92 -12.60
CA GLU A 77 -4.87 -6.96 -13.15
C GLU A 77 -4.75 -6.26 -14.51
N ASN A 78 -5.85 -6.15 -15.27
CA ASN A 78 -5.91 -5.37 -16.50
C ASN A 78 -6.09 -3.87 -16.23
N GLU A 79 -6.29 -3.48 -14.98
CA GLU A 79 -6.44 -2.09 -14.58
C GLU A 79 -5.34 -1.67 -13.61
N PHE A 80 -5.62 -1.69 -12.31
CA PHE A 80 -4.70 -1.11 -11.30
C PHE A 80 -3.79 -2.14 -10.63
N LEU A 81 -4.21 -3.39 -10.48
CA LEU A 81 -3.43 -4.39 -9.76
C LEU A 81 -2.29 -4.91 -10.64
N SER A 82 -1.05 -4.62 -10.29
CA SER A 82 0.12 -5.21 -10.92
C SER A 82 0.76 -6.29 -10.05
N ASP A 83 1.72 -7.03 -10.59
CA ASP A 83 2.55 -7.97 -9.82
C ASP A 83 3.37 -7.30 -8.70
N TYR A 84 3.45 -5.95 -8.71
CA TYR A 84 4.29 -5.14 -7.83
C TYR A 84 3.51 -4.12 -6.98
N GLY A 85 2.17 -4.15 -7.01
CA GLY A 85 1.30 -3.26 -6.23
C GLY A 85 0.23 -2.57 -7.08
N ILE A 86 -0.33 -1.45 -6.55
CA ILE A 86 -1.38 -0.68 -7.22
C ILE A 86 -0.76 0.42 -8.08
N ARG A 87 -1.08 0.42 -9.36
CA ARG A 87 -0.62 1.40 -10.37
C ARG A 87 -1.24 2.76 -10.15
N SER A 88 -0.51 3.83 -10.47
CA SER A 88 -0.99 5.21 -10.39
C SER A 88 -2.00 5.59 -11.49
N LEU A 89 -1.96 4.91 -12.63
CA LEU A 89 -2.96 4.98 -13.70
C LEU A 89 -3.35 3.55 -14.13
N SER A 90 -4.61 3.34 -14.46
CA SER A 90 -5.08 2.05 -14.95
C SER A 90 -4.40 1.68 -16.27
N ARG A 91 -3.96 0.42 -16.40
CA ARG A 91 -3.40 -0.14 -17.62
C ARG A 91 -4.39 -0.11 -18.79
N HIS A 92 -5.69 0.00 -18.52
CA HIS A 92 -6.71 0.24 -19.54
C HIS A 92 -6.35 1.39 -20.48
N HIS A 93 -5.66 2.42 -19.97
CA HIS A 93 -5.24 3.59 -20.78
C HIS A 93 -4.02 3.32 -21.69
N LEU A 94 -3.51 2.10 -21.74
CA LEU A 94 -2.52 1.69 -22.74
C LEU A 94 -3.16 1.65 -24.14
N GLU A 95 -4.32 1.02 -24.24
CA GLU A 95 -5.05 0.87 -25.50
C GLU A 95 -6.15 1.94 -25.67
N HIS A 96 -6.62 2.54 -24.56
CA HIS A 96 -7.69 3.53 -24.52
C HIS A 96 -7.21 4.81 -23.83
N PRO A 97 -6.33 5.61 -24.46
CA PRO A 97 -5.88 6.87 -23.89
C PRO A 97 -7.03 7.80 -23.59
N PHE A 98 -6.94 8.53 -22.49
CA PHE A 98 -7.89 9.59 -22.18
C PHE A 98 -7.53 10.84 -22.95
N VAL A 99 -8.46 11.35 -23.75
CA VAL A 99 -8.26 12.57 -24.56
C VAL A 99 -9.25 13.61 -24.12
N MET A 100 -8.77 14.84 -23.95
CA MET A 100 -9.57 16.00 -23.59
C MET A 100 -9.12 17.22 -24.40
N ASN A 101 -10.07 17.96 -25.00
CA ASN A 101 -9.82 19.18 -25.70
C ASN A 101 -10.18 20.39 -24.83
N VAL A 102 -9.21 21.27 -24.58
CA VAL A 102 -9.38 22.51 -23.81
C VAL A 102 -8.80 23.68 -24.57
N GLY A 103 -9.63 24.68 -24.87
CA GLY A 103 -9.19 25.87 -25.61
C GLY A 103 -8.56 25.57 -26.96
N GLY A 104 -9.08 24.58 -27.72
CA GLY A 104 -8.56 24.15 -29.02
C GLY A 104 -7.27 23.34 -28.98
N ARG A 105 -6.77 22.98 -27.79
CA ARG A 105 -5.61 22.08 -27.62
C ARG A 105 -6.06 20.72 -27.14
N GLU A 106 -5.51 19.66 -27.73
CA GLU A 106 -5.70 18.32 -27.30
C GLU A 106 -4.70 17.98 -26.17
N PHE A 107 -5.23 17.42 -25.07
CA PHE A 107 -4.46 16.82 -23.98
C PHE A 107 -4.74 15.33 -23.95
N ARG A 108 -3.68 14.53 -23.93
CA ARG A 108 -3.75 13.07 -23.95
C ARG A 108 -3.07 12.48 -22.72
N VAL A 109 -3.76 11.59 -22.01
CA VAL A 109 -3.21 10.82 -20.92
C VAL A 109 -3.22 9.35 -21.30
N GLN A 110 -2.03 8.75 -21.37
CA GLN A 110 -1.81 7.36 -21.72
C GLN A 110 -1.11 6.65 -20.58
N TYR A 111 -1.27 5.32 -20.49
CA TYR A 111 -0.52 4.51 -19.56
C TYR A 111 0.95 4.48 -19.97
N VAL A 112 1.84 4.90 -19.04
CA VAL A 112 3.29 4.93 -19.19
C VAL A 112 3.88 4.36 -17.90
N PRO A 113 4.26 3.07 -17.87
CA PRO A 113 4.65 2.40 -16.61
C PRO A 113 6.04 2.75 -16.10
N ALA A 114 6.87 3.45 -16.88
CA ALA A 114 8.24 3.81 -16.60
C ALA A 114 8.41 5.31 -16.31
N GLU A 115 9.51 5.90 -16.80
CA GLU A 115 9.75 7.33 -16.72
C GLU A 115 8.76 8.14 -17.56
N SER A 116 8.59 9.41 -17.20
CA SER A 116 7.71 10.30 -17.94
C SER A 116 8.25 10.59 -19.34
N ASP A 117 7.38 10.51 -20.35
CA ASP A 117 7.68 10.86 -21.76
C ASP A 117 7.26 12.30 -22.10
N SER A 118 6.73 13.05 -21.11
CA SER A 118 6.27 14.43 -21.30
C SER A 118 6.29 15.21 -19.97
N GLY A 119 6.23 16.54 -20.05
CA GLY A 119 6.10 17.40 -18.86
C GLY A 119 4.72 17.38 -18.18
N LEU A 120 3.79 16.54 -18.66
CA LEU A 120 2.46 16.42 -18.10
C LEU A 120 2.51 15.73 -16.73
N PHE A 121 1.82 16.27 -15.71
CA PHE A 121 1.81 15.79 -14.33
C PHE A 121 3.15 15.89 -13.56
N GLY A 122 3.92 16.95 -13.80
CA GLY A 122 4.96 17.34 -12.87
C GLY A 122 6.41 17.00 -13.26
N GLY A 123 6.71 17.02 -14.55
CA GLY A 123 8.11 16.96 -15.00
C GLY A 123 8.77 15.60 -14.78
N ASN A 124 9.69 15.49 -13.83
CA ASN A 124 10.47 14.26 -13.59
C ASN A 124 9.69 13.12 -12.94
N SER A 125 8.55 13.41 -12.31
CA SER A 125 7.70 12.39 -11.68
C SER A 125 6.67 11.86 -12.67
N ASN A 126 6.40 10.55 -12.64
CA ASN A 126 5.40 9.94 -13.50
C ASN A 126 4.23 9.34 -12.71
N TRP A 127 3.03 9.92 -12.86
CA TRP A 127 1.77 9.44 -12.27
C TRP A 127 0.88 8.69 -13.27
N ARG A 128 1.47 8.22 -14.40
CA ARG A 128 0.73 7.59 -15.49
C ARG A 128 0.96 6.07 -15.58
N GLY A 129 1.24 5.41 -14.46
CA GLY A 129 1.37 3.96 -14.43
C GLY A 129 2.27 3.36 -13.34
N PRO A 130 3.34 4.05 -12.91
CA PRO A 130 4.24 3.52 -11.88
C PRO A 130 3.54 3.22 -10.54
N ILE A 131 4.24 2.41 -9.74
CA ILE A 131 3.88 2.10 -8.36
C ILE A 131 4.53 3.14 -7.44
N TRP A 132 3.71 3.77 -6.60
CA TRP A 132 4.12 4.74 -5.60
C TRP A 132 3.94 4.13 -4.20
N MET A 133 5.04 3.90 -3.50
CA MET A 133 5.03 3.17 -2.22
C MET A 133 4.14 3.85 -1.15
N PRO A 134 4.24 5.17 -0.89
CA PRO A 134 3.42 5.81 0.15
C PRO A 134 1.93 5.76 -0.14
N VAL A 135 1.52 5.92 -1.41
CA VAL A 135 0.10 5.86 -1.76
C VAL A 135 -0.44 4.45 -1.60
N ASN A 136 0.35 3.43 -1.96
CA ASN A 136 0.00 2.04 -1.69
C ASN A 136 -0.14 1.77 -0.18
N LEU A 137 0.77 2.29 0.66
CA LEU A 137 0.63 2.17 2.12
C LEU A 137 -0.65 2.84 2.64
N LEU A 138 -1.00 4.02 2.12
CA LEU A 138 -2.25 4.69 2.51
C LEU A 138 -3.48 3.89 2.09
N LEU A 139 -3.47 3.25 0.91
CA LEU A 139 -4.54 2.34 0.49
C LEU A 139 -4.67 1.15 1.44
N LEU A 140 -3.54 0.54 1.84
CA LEU A 140 -3.54 -0.54 2.85
C LEU A 140 -4.17 -0.06 4.17
N ARG A 141 -3.82 1.13 4.66
CA ARG A 141 -4.43 1.72 5.87
C ARG A 141 -5.94 1.96 5.73
N GLY A 142 -6.38 2.43 4.55
CA GLY A 142 -7.81 2.57 4.27
C GLY A 142 -8.55 1.23 4.31
N LEU A 143 -7.97 0.18 3.71
CA LEU A 143 -8.52 -1.17 3.76
C LEU A 143 -8.55 -1.75 5.19
N GLU A 144 -7.51 -1.48 6.01
CA GLU A 144 -7.47 -1.87 7.43
C GLU A 144 -8.64 -1.26 8.20
N SER A 145 -8.88 0.05 8.03
CA SER A 145 -10.02 0.74 8.64
C SER A 145 -11.35 0.13 8.18
N LEU A 146 -11.51 -0.12 6.89
CA LEU A 146 -12.72 -0.74 6.35
C LEU A 146 -12.89 -2.18 6.86
N HIS A 147 -11.81 -2.96 6.97
CA HIS A 147 -11.87 -4.31 7.55
C HIS A 147 -12.32 -4.28 9.01
N SER A 148 -11.81 -3.34 9.80
CA SER A 148 -12.22 -3.20 11.21
C SER A 148 -13.71 -2.92 11.38
N TYR A 149 -14.35 -2.28 10.39
CA TYR A 149 -15.79 -2.02 10.39
C TYR A 149 -16.61 -3.18 9.82
N TYR A 150 -16.22 -3.70 8.64
CA TYR A 150 -17.00 -4.72 7.92
C TYR A 150 -16.74 -6.14 8.42
N GLY A 151 -15.54 -6.44 8.93
CA GLY A 151 -15.13 -7.76 9.41
C GLY A 151 -14.90 -8.80 8.30
N GLU A 152 -14.93 -10.07 8.70
CA GLU A 152 -14.58 -11.22 7.86
C GLU A 152 -15.63 -11.53 6.77
N GLU A 153 -16.89 -11.14 6.99
CA GLU A 153 -17.99 -11.46 6.08
C GLU A 153 -18.02 -10.60 4.83
N PHE A 154 -17.37 -9.43 4.85
CA PHE A 154 -17.24 -8.60 3.67
C PHE A 154 -16.13 -9.15 2.79
N LYS A 155 -16.53 -9.83 1.72
CA LYS A 155 -15.59 -10.44 0.76
C LYS A 155 -15.73 -9.82 -0.62
N VAL A 156 -14.61 -9.74 -1.32
CA VAL A 156 -14.51 -9.32 -2.71
C VAL A 156 -13.59 -10.27 -3.46
N GLU A 157 -13.73 -10.30 -4.76
CA GLU A 157 -12.87 -11.11 -5.61
C GLU A 157 -11.48 -10.49 -5.74
N CYS A 158 -10.41 -11.26 -5.49
CA CYS A 158 -9.04 -10.80 -5.57
C CYS A 158 -8.08 -11.89 -6.09
N PRO A 159 -7.44 -11.65 -7.29
CA PRO A 159 -7.73 -10.61 -8.28
C PRO A 159 -9.17 -10.68 -8.81
N THR A 160 -9.67 -9.54 -9.32
CA THR A 160 -10.99 -9.48 -9.97
C THR A 160 -11.03 -10.43 -11.17
N GLY A 161 -12.09 -11.23 -11.29
CA GLY A 161 -12.23 -12.26 -12.32
C GLY A 161 -11.58 -13.60 -12.00
N SER A 162 -10.95 -13.76 -10.82
CA SER A 162 -10.27 -15.00 -10.42
C SER A 162 -11.20 -16.06 -9.79
N GLY A 163 -12.41 -15.70 -9.39
CA GLY A 163 -13.30 -16.54 -8.58
C GLY A 163 -12.90 -16.66 -7.11
N ARG A 164 -11.77 -16.11 -6.70
CA ARG A 164 -11.24 -16.20 -5.32
C ARG A 164 -11.76 -15.06 -4.46
N LEU A 165 -12.66 -15.38 -3.53
CA LEU A 165 -13.22 -14.43 -2.58
C LEU A 165 -12.27 -14.24 -1.39
N MET A 166 -11.91 -13.00 -1.11
CA MET A 166 -11.06 -12.57 0.00
C MET A 166 -11.75 -11.51 0.84
N ASN A 167 -11.58 -11.57 2.17
CA ASN A 167 -11.91 -10.43 3.03
C ASN A 167 -10.88 -9.29 2.85
N LEU A 168 -11.13 -8.12 3.42
CA LEU A 168 -10.25 -6.97 3.18
C LEU A 168 -8.85 -7.13 3.80
N PHE A 169 -8.70 -7.94 4.85
CA PHE A 169 -7.39 -8.24 5.43
C PHE A 169 -6.56 -9.13 4.48
N GLU A 170 -7.17 -10.16 3.91
CA GLU A 170 -6.53 -11.01 2.90
C GLU A 170 -6.16 -10.22 1.63
N VAL A 171 -7.01 -9.27 1.22
CA VAL A 171 -6.69 -8.32 0.12
C VAL A 171 -5.47 -7.47 0.46
N MET A 172 -5.38 -6.96 1.69
CA MET A 172 -4.21 -6.21 2.15
C MET A 172 -2.94 -7.07 2.10
N GLN A 173 -3.01 -8.32 2.55
CA GLN A 173 -1.88 -9.26 2.49
C GLN A 173 -1.43 -9.49 1.04
N GLU A 174 -2.35 -9.66 0.10
CA GLU A 174 -2.01 -9.86 -1.31
C GLU A 174 -1.33 -8.62 -1.91
N ILE A 175 -1.83 -7.42 -1.64
CA ILE A 175 -1.20 -6.17 -2.10
C ILE A 175 0.18 -5.99 -1.45
N ALA A 176 0.31 -6.22 -0.15
CA ALA A 176 1.57 -6.14 0.58
C ALA A 176 2.61 -7.13 0.03
N ARG A 177 2.20 -8.37 -0.26
CA ARG A 177 3.05 -9.38 -0.88
C ARG A 177 3.57 -8.94 -2.25
N ARG A 178 2.71 -8.29 -3.07
CA ARG A 178 3.12 -7.73 -4.38
C ARG A 178 4.11 -6.58 -4.21
N LEU A 179 3.91 -5.67 -3.26
CA LEU A 179 4.85 -4.59 -2.95
C LEU A 179 6.21 -5.12 -2.46
N MET A 180 6.21 -6.13 -1.60
CA MET A 180 7.44 -6.75 -1.10
C MET A 180 8.25 -7.43 -2.21
N ARG A 181 7.62 -7.97 -3.26
CA ARG A 181 8.32 -8.56 -4.42
C ARG A 181 9.29 -7.61 -5.11
N ILE A 182 9.08 -6.31 -5.02
CA ILE A 182 10.01 -5.31 -5.56
C ILE A 182 11.41 -5.51 -4.96
N PHE A 183 11.49 -5.83 -3.67
CA PHE A 183 12.73 -5.88 -2.89
C PHE A 183 13.23 -7.29 -2.59
N LEU A 184 12.36 -8.28 -2.64
CA LEU A 184 12.71 -9.67 -2.38
C LEU A 184 13.38 -10.30 -3.61
N ARG A 185 14.22 -11.32 -3.38
CA ARG A 185 14.82 -12.11 -4.44
C ARG A 185 13.77 -13.07 -5.03
N ASP A 186 13.76 -13.16 -6.33
CA ASP A 186 12.96 -14.16 -7.04
C ASP A 186 13.66 -15.53 -7.04
N LYS A 187 13.06 -16.52 -7.72
CA LYS A 187 13.61 -17.89 -7.84
C LYS A 187 14.96 -17.94 -8.58
N LYS A 188 15.34 -16.87 -9.30
CA LYS A 188 16.62 -16.72 -9.98
C LYS A 188 17.63 -15.92 -9.14
N GLY A 189 17.29 -15.55 -7.91
CA GLY A 189 18.09 -14.73 -7.02
C GLY A 189 18.10 -13.24 -7.38
N GLN A 190 17.26 -12.79 -8.30
CA GLN A 190 17.19 -11.41 -8.78
C GLN A 190 16.16 -10.59 -7.99
N ARG A 191 16.41 -9.28 -7.85
CA ARG A 191 15.47 -8.31 -7.25
C ARG A 191 14.90 -7.43 -8.35
N ALA A 192 13.58 -7.27 -8.36
CA ALA A 192 12.88 -6.42 -9.33
C ALA A 192 13.36 -4.96 -9.26
N VAL A 193 13.63 -4.44 -8.06
CA VAL A 193 14.11 -3.06 -7.84
C VAL A 193 15.33 -2.69 -8.68
N TYR A 194 16.18 -3.65 -8.99
CA TYR A 194 17.39 -3.39 -9.78
C TYR A 194 17.16 -3.40 -11.30
N GLY A 195 15.98 -3.81 -11.75
CA GLY A 195 15.63 -3.89 -13.17
C GLY A 195 16.65 -4.72 -13.96
N GLY A 196 17.02 -4.21 -15.15
CA GLY A 196 18.03 -4.82 -16.03
C GLY A 196 19.50 -4.55 -15.66
N THR A 197 19.79 -3.90 -14.53
CA THR A 197 21.16 -3.52 -14.15
C THR A 197 21.91 -4.71 -13.55
N SER A 198 22.66 -5.43 -14.37
CA SER A 198 23.41 -6.64 -13.98
C SER A 198 24.35 -6.40 -12.80
N LYS A 199 25.01 -5.24 -12.73
CA LYS A 199 25.90 -4.88 -11.63
C LYS A 199 25.20 -4.96 -10.27
N PHE A 200 24.00 -4.42 -10.14
CA PHE A 200 23.25 -4.46 -8.87
C PHE A 200 22.68 -5.86 -8.55
N GLN A 201 22.53 -6.71 -9.56
CA GLN A 201 22.09 -8.09 -9.35
C GLN A 201 23.21 -9.02 -8.86
N THR A 202 24.45 -8.86 -9.38
CA THR A 202 25.51 -9.87 -9.27
C THR A 202 26.76 -9.42 -8.53
N ASP A 203 27.10 -8.12 -8.55
CA ASP A 203 28.31 -7.60 -7.90
C ASP A 203 28.24 -7.76 -6.39
N PRO A 204 29.22 -8.42 -5.75
CA PRO A 204 29.22 -8.67 -4.29
C PRO A 204 29.14 -7.39 -3.42
N HIS A 205 29.63 -6.24 -3.95
CA HIS A 205 29.57 -4.97 -3.22
C HIS A 205 28.21 -4.27 -3.35
N TRP A 206 27.44 -4.54 -4.43
CA TRP A 206 26.19 -3.82 -4.72
C TRP A 206 24.92 -4.64 -4.49
N ARG A 207 24.97 -5.95 -4.71
CA ARG A 207 23.77 -6.81 -4.73
C ARG A 207 22.92 -6.79 -3.46
N ASP A 208 23.50 -6.41 -2.33
CA ASP A 208 22.81 -6.36 -1.04
C ASP A 208 22.64 -4.92 -0.50
N LEU A 209 23.07 -3.91 -1.25
CA LEU A 209 22.83 -2.50 -0.97
C LEU A 209 21.55 -2.05 -1.68
N ILE A 210 20.40 -2.33 -1.06
CA ILE A 210 19.10 -2.02 -1.66
C ILE A 210 18.88 -0.51 -1.67
N LEU A 211 18.56 0.05 -2.83
CA LEU A 211 18.25 1.46 -3.01
C LEU A 211 16.75 1.71 -2.89
N PHE A 212 16.38 2.83 -2.27
CA PHE A 212 15.01 3.28 -2.12
C PHE A 212 14.66 4.30 -3.21
N TYR A 213 14.25 3.79 -4.37
CA TYR A 213 13.86 4.63 -5.50
C TYR A 213 12.55 5.39 -5.22
N GLU A 214 12.34 6.46 -5.96
CA GLU A 214 11.18 7.35 -5.80
C GLU A 214 9.87 6.64 -6.14
N TYR A 215 9.86 5.89 -7.23
CA TYR A 215 8.73 5.07 -7.69
C TYR A 215 9.24 3.84 -8.44
N PHE A 216 8.33 2.95 -8.83
CA PHE A 216 8.69 1.68 -9.44
C PHE A 216 7.90 1.46 -10.72
N HIS A 217 8.54 0.84 -11.70
CA HIS A 217 7.91 0.49 -12.97
C HIS A 217 6.65 -0.34 -12.76
N GLY A 218 5.52 0.09 -13.38
CA GLY A 218 4.21 -0.50 -13.16
C GLY A 218 4.09 -1.99 -13.50
N ASP A 219 4.92 -2.51 -14.42
CA ASP A 219 4.80 -3.88 -14.92
C ASP A 219 5.98 -4.79 -14.57
N ASN A 220 7.16 -4.27 -14.21
CA ASN A 220 8.33 -5.10 -13.87
C ASN A 220 8.98 -4.77 -12.52
N GLY A 221 8.50 -3.74 -11.80
CA GLY A 221 8.97 -3.40 -10.46
C GLY A 221 10.34 -2.74 -10.39
N ALA A 222 10.97 -2.38 -11.51
CA ALA A 222 12.26 -1.70 -11.52
C ALA A 222 12.19 -0.33 -10.85
N GLY A 223 13.17 0.01 -10.03
CA GLY A 223 13.28 1.31 -9.38
C GLY A 223 13.58 2.42 -10.37
N ILE A 224 12.88 3.55 -10.26
CA ILE A 224 12.94 4.69 -11.16
C ILE A 224 12.96 5.99 -10.34
N GLY A 225 13.50 7.05 -10.94
CA GLY A 225 13.65 8.36 -10.29
C GLY A 225 14.81 8.40 -9.30
N ALA A 226 14.72 9.26 -8.30
CA ALA A 226 15.79 9.43 -7.29
C ALA A 226 15.95 8.18 -6.43
N SER A 227 17.19 7.73 -6.21
CA SER A 227 17.52 6.42 -5.62
C SER A 227 17.63 6.42 -4.08
N HIS A 228 17.49 7.55 -3.43
CA HIS A 228 17.68 7.71 -1.98
C HIS A 228 16.46 8.30 -1.27
N GLN A 229 15.28 7.83 -1.62
CA GLN A 229 14.00 8.27 -1.03
C GLN A 229 13.65 7.47 0.23
N THR A 230 14.53 7.54 1.24
CA THR A 230 14.43 6.73 2.47
C THR A 230 13.20 7.04 3.32
N GLY A 231 12.74 8.31 3.34
CA GLY A 231 11.50 8.70 4.04
C GLY A 231 10.23 8.37 3.24
N TRP A 232 10.35 8.16 1.94
CA TRP A 232 9.25 7.93 1.01
C TRP A 232 9.04 6.44 0.76
N THR A 233 10.04 5.78 0.21
CA THR A 233 10.00 4.35 -0.11
C THR A 233 10.39 3.48 1.08
N GLY A 234 11.09 4.02 2.07
CA GLY A 234 11.39 3.32 3.34
C GLY A 234 10.16 2.86 4.11
N THR A 235 8.96 3.34 3.76
CA THR A 235 7.67 2.81 4.25
C THR A 235 7.47 1.33 3.97
N ILE A 236 8.23 0.73 3.03
CA ILE A 236 8.25 -0.73 2.81
C ILE A 236 8.63 -1.50 4.08
N ALA A 237 9.48 -0.93 4.95
CA ALA A 237 9.84 -1.56 6.22
C ALA A 237 8.61 -1.77 7.12
N MET A 238 7.68 -0.82 7.12
CA MET A 238 6.40 -0.97 7.85
C MET A 238 5.54 -2.07 7.23
N ILE A 239 5.46 -2.14 5.90
CA ILE A 239 4.69 -3.18 5.20
C ILE A 239 5.27 -4.56 5.52
N VAL A 240 6.59 -4.71 5.48
CA VAL A 240 7.27 -5.97 5.86
C VAL A 240 7.00 -6.31 7.33
N HIS A 241 7.03 -5.33 8.23
CA HIS A 241 6.74 -5.56 9.65
C HIS A 241 5.29 -6.01 9.89
N MET A 242 4.33 -5.44 9.18
CA MET A 242 2.90 -5.74 9.34
C MET A 242 2.50 -7.09 8.70
N PHE A 243 3.08 -7.44 7.56
CA PHE A 243 2.62 -8.54 6.71
C PHE A 243 3.69 -9.60 6.42
N GLY A 244 4.96 -9.35 6.75
CA GLY A 244 6.03 -10.34 6.67
C GLY A 244 5.85 -11.37 7.77
N GLY A 245 5.05 -12.40 7.52
CA GLY A 245 4.84 -13.49 8.46
C GLY A 245 6.15 -14.20 8.82
N ARG A 246 6.18 -14.89 9.97
CA ARG A 246 7.36 -15.62 10.46
C ARG A 246 7.97 -16.56 9.42
N GLU A 247 7.16 -17.20 8.59
CA GLU A 247 7.60 -18.08 7.50
C GLU A 247 8.36 -17.33 6.41
N GLN A 248 7.86 -16.18 5.97
CA GLN A 248 8.53 -15.35 4.96
C GLN A 248 9.81 -14.69 5.51
N LEU A 249 9.84 -14.33 6.79
CA LEU A 249 11.06 -13.87 7.49
C LEU A 249 12.08 -14.98 7.64
N VAL A 250 11.67 -16.20 7.91
CA VAL A 250 12.55 -17.38 8.00
C VAL A 250 13.13 -17.70 6.63
N ASP A 251 12.32 -17.75 5.57
CA ASP A 251 12.78 -17.98 4.20
C ASP A 251 13.76 -16.89 3.74
N THR A 252 13.47 -15.63 4.08
CA THR A 252 14.36 -14.50 3.78
C THR A 252 15.67 -14.60 4.57
N LEU A 253 15.61 -14.94 5.87
CA LEU A 253 16.79 -15.12 6.72
C LEU A 253 17.60 -16.36 6.32
N GLU A 254 16.97 -17.43 5.85
CA GLU A 254 17.65 -18.60 5.33
C GLU A 254 18.31 -18.33 3.98
N GLN A 255 17.68 -17.54 3.11
CA GLN A 255 18.30 -17.05 1.89
C GLN A 255 19.51 -16.15 2.17
N PHE A 256 19.44 -15.27 3.19
CA PHE A 256 20.59 -14.50 3.65
C PHE A 256 21.71 -15.39 4.20
N LYS A 257 21.39 -16.42 4.99
CA LYS A 257 22.36 -17.38 5.52
C LYS A 257 22.99 -18.26 4.44
N ALA A 258 22.23 -18.62 3.40
CA ALA A 258 22.77 -19.39 2.28
C ALA A 258 23.75 -18.55 1.45
N SER A 259 23.45 -17.27 1.21
CA SER A 259 24.33 -16.34 0.48
C SER A 259 25.62 -16.04 1.25
N ASP A 260 25.59 -16.02 2.59
CA ASP A 260 26.79 -15.84 3.42
C ASP A 260 27.70 -17.08 3.42
N ARG A 261 27.18 -18.28 3.19
CA ARG A 261 27.98 -19.52 3.07
C ARG A 261 28.70 -19.63 1.74
N ASP A 262 28.11 -19.12 0.65
CA ASP A 262 28.74 -19.12 -0.68
C ASP A 262 29.79 -18.03 -0.85
N SER A 263 29.77 -16.99 -0.03
CA SER A 263 30.71 -15.85 -0.12
C SER A 263 31.98 -16.03 0.73
N GLY A 264 32.47 -17.22 0.95
CA GLY A 264 33.81 -17.65 1.45
C GLY A 264 34.75 -16.66 2.17
N SER A 265 34.25 -15.52 2.66
CA SER A 265 35.03 -14.53 3.40
C SER A 265 34.58 -14.49 4.87
N GLY A 266 35.25 -15.30 5.69
CA GLY A 266 35.12 -15.27 7.15
C GLY A 266 35.49 -13.91 7.74
N ARG A 267 34.54 -12.98 7.83
CA ARG A 267 34.60 -11.84 8.76
C ARG A 267 33.34 -11.83 9.63
N SER A 268 33.59 -12.26 10.86
CA SER A 268 32.66 -12.35 11.97
C SER A 268 31.97 -11.01 12.29
N TRP A 269 30.76 -10.81 11.80
CA TRP A 269 29.82 -9.76 12.25
C TRP A 269 29.00 -10.21 13.49
N ARG A 270 29.34 -11.36 14.09
CA ARG A 270 28.56 -12.03 15.16
C ARG A 270 28.59 -11.38 16.54
N LYS A 271 29.21 -10.21 16.76
CA LYS A 271 29.35 -9.67 18.13
C LYS A 271 28.75 -8.27 18.42
N ARG A 272 27.96 -7.66 17.52
CA ARG A 272 27.41 -6.30 17.81
C ARG A 272 25.88 -6.13 17.76
N ALA A 273 25.11 -7.15 17.48
CA ALA A 273 23.66 -6.97 17.26
C ALA A 273 22.73 -7.42 18.40
N PHE A 274 23.19 -8.06 19.47
CA PHE A 274 22.30 -8.45 20.57
C PHE A 274 23.02 -8.33 21.94
N SER A 275 23.21 -7.10 22.43
CA SER A 275 23.47 -6.82 23.84
C SER A 275 22.76 -5.55 24.28
N THR A 276 21.45 -5.65 24.40
CA THR A 276 20.67 -4.74 25.24
C THR A 276 19.70 -5.56 26.07
N ARG A 277 20.25 -6.19 27.12
CA ARG A 277 19.47 -6.59 28.28
C ARG A 277 19.07 -5.30 29.00
N ALA A 278 17.81 -4.90 28.89
CA ALA A 278 17.19 -3.96 29.80
C ALA A 278 17.21 -4.58 31.22
N ARG A 279 18.15 -4.18 32.08
CA ARG A 279 18.05 -4.34 33.54
C ARG A 279 17.23 -3.17 34.06
N SER A 280 16.00 -3.46 34.45
CA SER A 280 15.24 -2.61 35.36
C SER A 280 15.97 -2.52 36.69
N ARG A 281 16.47 -1.35 37.04
CA ARG A 281 16.86 -1.00 38.41
C ARG A 281 15.90 0.07 38.90
N ILE A 282 14.97 -0.36 39.73
CA ILE A 282 14.23 0.51 40.63
C ILE A 282 15.21 0.78 41.80
N GLU A 283 15.74 1.96 41.84
CA GLU A 283 16.41 2.46 43.08
C GLU A 283 15.47 3.41 43.81
N LYS A 284 15.11 2.98 45.01
CA LYS A 284 14.42 3.78 46.03
C LYS A 284 15.29 4.93 46.47
N SER A 285 14.78 6.15 46.41
CA SER A 285 15.36 7.31 47.13
C SER A 285 14.97 7.24 48.60
N PRO A 286 15.89 7.49 49.54
CA PRO A 286 15.54 7.77 50.93
C PRO A 286 15.23 9.25 51.15
N GLN A 287 14.24 9.46 52.00
CA GLN A 287 13.88 10.78 52.57
C GLN A 287 15.03 11.39 53.39
N ARG A 288 15.29 12.65 53.16
CA ARG A 288 15.48 13.67 54.18
C ARG A 288 15.09 15.03 53.63
#